data_e3ad0aee18c2217dc1f034946876c369
#
_entry.id   e3ad0aee18c2217dc1f034946876c369
#
_cell.length_a   1.000
_cell.length_b   1.000
_cell.length_c   1.000
_cell.angle_alpha   90.00
_cell.angle_beta   90.00
_cell.angle_gamma   90.00
#
_symmetry.space_group_name_H-M   'P 1'
#
loop_
_entity.id
_entity.type
_entity.pdbx_description
1 polymer ?
#
loop_
_entity_poly.entity_id
_entity_poly.type
_entity_poly.pdbx_seq_one_letter_code
_entity_poly.pdbx_strand_id
1 'polypeptide(L)'
;MDSSKLSEILRKHAIWLDGSPEGERANLSGADLSGANLSGADLSRANLSGATLSRANLSGATLYGANLSGATLSFKFAQAYLAPWSVLVTPEYIEIGCQRHPIDRWLDWGRQDDPEEIHAMHSKARAWWNRHKSIVLAMAQTVRLNESHPIDGEGK
;
A
#
# COMPACT_ATOMS: atom_id res chain seq x y z
N MET A 1 -17.10 -6.80 0.03
CA MET A 1 -16.86 -8.23 -0.42
C MET A 1 -17.13 -9.16 0.76
N ASP A 2 -17.70 -10.37 0.50
CA ASP A 2 -17.91 -11.38 1.57
C ASP A 2 -16.57 -11.92 2.08
N SER A 3 -16.47 -12.13 3.42
CA SER A 3 -15.24 -12.56 4.10
C SER A 3 -14.78 -13.97 3.69
N SER A 4 -15.72 -14.87 3.42
CA SER A 4 -15.41 -16.23 2.96
C SER A 4 -14.79 -16.22 1.57
N LYS A 5 -15.32 -15.40 0.67
CA LYS A 5 -14.76 -15.21 -0.68
C LYS A 5 -13.36 -14.58 -0.62
N LEU A 6 -13.16 -13.59 0.26
CA LEU A 6 -11.84 -12.99 0.45
C LEU A 6 -10.83 -14.02 0.96
N SER A 7 -11.20 -14.82 1.97
CA SER A 7 -10.33 -15.85 2.52
C SER A 7 -9.93 -16.90 1.47
N GLU A 8 -10.85 -17.28 0.60
CA GLU A 8 -10.55 -18.24 -0.49
C GLU A 8 -9.59 -17.64 -1.52
N ILE A 9 -9.78 -16.35 -1.90
CA ILE A 9 -8.86 -15.65 -2.80
C ILE A 9 -7.45 -15.58 -2.20
N LEU A 10 -7.34 -15.22 -0.91
CA LEU A 10 -6.06 -15.13 -0.23
C LEU A 10 -5.38 -16.50 -0.11
N ARG A 11 -6.14 -17.55 0.18
CA ARG A 11 -5.63 -18.92 0.23
C ARG A 11 -5.06 -19.37 -1.13
N LYS A 12 -5.80 -19.16 -2.22
CA LYS A 12 -5.34 -19.48 -3.57
C LYS A 12 -4.13 -18.65 -3.97
N HIS A 13 -4.10 -17.39 -3.53
CA HIS A 13 -2.97 -16.51 -3.80
C HIS A 13 -1.69 -16.98 -3.10
N ALA A 14 -1.79 -17.41 -1.84
CA ALA A 14 -0.66 -17.99 -1.12
C ALA A 14 -0.08 -19.23 -1.88
N ILE A 15 -0.95 -20.11 -2.34
CA ILE A 15 -0.57 -21.27 -3.16
C ILE A 15 0.12 -20.83 -4.47
N TRP A 16 -0.37 -19.76 -5.10
CA TRP A 16 0.24 -19.19 -6.30
C TRP A 16 1.62 -18.58 -6.03
N LEU A 17 1.81 -17.92 -4.90
CA LEU A 17 3.10 -17.37 -4.48
C LEU A 17 4.15 -18.48 -4.27
N ASP A 18 3.74 -19.65 -3.80
CA ASP A 18 4.58 -20.84 -3.66
C ASP A 18 4.91 -21.52 -5.02
N GLY A 19 4.35 -21.00 -6.13
CA GLY A 19 4.59 -21.52 -7.47
C GLY A 19 3.77 -22.73 -7.84
N SER A 20 2.77 -23.11 -7.05
CA SER A 20 1.90 -24.25 -7.34
C SER A 20 0.92 -23.95 -8.50
N PRO A 21 0.72 -24.89 -9.44
CA PRO A 21 -0.22 -24.73 -10.55
C PRO A 21 -1.70 -24.66 -10.11
N GLU A 22 -2.01 -25.06 -8.89
CA GLU A 22 -3.35 -24.98 -8.30
C GLU A 22 -3.65 -23.61 -7.70
N GLY A 23 -2.64 -22.74 -7.60
CA GLY A 23 -2.75 -21.38 -7.09
C GLY A 23 -3.27 -20.42 -8.14
N GLU A 24 -3.94 -19.36 -7.68
CA GLU A 24 -4.39 -18.25 -8.51
C GLU A 24 -3.90 -16.93 -7.94
N ARG A 25 -3.33 -16.08 -8.79
CA ARG A 25 -2.97 -14.71 -8.39
C ARG A 25 -4.23 -13.95 -7.96
N ALA A 26 -4.20 -13.35 -6.76
CA ALA A 26 -5.33 -12.58 -6.26
C ALA A 26 -5.71 -11.46 -7.23
N ASN A 27 -6.95 -11.52 -7.73
CA ASN A 27 -7.58 -10.44 -8.47
C ASN A 27 -8.67 -9.83 -7.59
N LEU A 28 -8.35 -8.68 -7.00
CA LEU A 28 -9.19 -7.89 -6.12
C LEU A 28 -9.52 -6.54 -6.76
N SER A 29 -9.40 -6.44 -8.10
CA SER A 29 -9.68 -5.20 -8.83
C SER A 29 -11.13 -4.77 -8.63
N GLY A 30 -11.33 -3.48 -8.28
CA GLY A 30 -12.64 -2.90 -8.00
C GLY A 30 -13.36 -3.49 -6.77
N ALA A 31 -12.70 -4.36 -6.00
CA ALA A 31 -13.34 -4.98 -4.85
C ALA A 31 -13.60 -3.96 -3.72
N ASP A 32 -14.77 -4.05 -3.10
CA ASP A 32 -15.01 -3.37 -1.83
C ASP A 32 -14.42 -4.20 -0.69
N LEU A 33 -13.30 -3.72 -0.16
CA LEU A 33 -12.55 -4.28 0.96
C LEU A 33 -12.65 -3.38 2.20
N SER A 34 -13.65 -2.50 2.23
CA SER A 34 -13.84 -1.57 3.36
C SER A 34 -13.97 -2.34 4.67
N GLY A 35 -13.11 -2.00 5.65
CA GLY A 35 -13.06 -2.66 6.96
C GLY A 35 -12.58 -4.12 6.94
N ALA A 36 -12.11 -4.62 5.80
CA ALA A 36 -11.60 -5.99 5.71
C ALA A 36 -10.37 -6.20 6.59
N ASN A 37 -10.27 -7.37 7.22
CA ASN A 37 -9.06 -7.76 7.91
C ASN A 37 -8.10 -8.46 6.95
N LEU A 38 -7.04 -7.75 6.58
CA LEU A 38 -5.93 -8.20 5.71
C LEU A 38 -4.61 -8.27 6.49
N SER A 39 -4.68 -8.27 7.84
CA SER A 39 -3.48 -8.28 8.68
C SER A 39 -2.63 -9.52 8.40
N GLY A 40 -1.33 -9.30 8.18
CA GLY A 40 -0.37 -10.36 7.88
C GLY A 40 -0.54 -11.03 6.50
N ALA A 41 -1.49 -10.59 5.68
CA ALA A 41 -1.69 -11.18 4.36
C ALA A 41 -0.51 -10.89 3.43
N ASP A 42 -0.05 -11.90 2.71
CA ASP A 42 0.86 -11.68 1.59
C ASP A 42 0.05 -11.40 0.32
N LEU A 43 0.02 -10.12 -0.08
CA LEU A 43 -0.62 -9.62 -1.29
C LEU A 43 0.41 -9.28 -2.37
N SER A 44 1.58 -9.89 -2.31
CA SER A 44 2.65 -9.68 -3.28
C SER A 44 2.15 -9.94 -4.70
N ARG A 45 2.33 -8.96 -5.59
CA ARG A 45 1.89 -9.00 -6.99
C ARG A 45 0.37 -9.10 -7.19
N ALA A 46 -0.46 -9.02 -6.14
CA ALA A 46 -1.92 -9.00 -6.27
C ALA A 46 -2.41 -7.83 -7.12
N ASN A 47 -3.57 -7.98 -7.74
CA ASN A 47 -4.25 -6.88 -8.43
C ASN A 47 -5.31 -6.27 -7.51
N LEU A 48 -5.06 -5.07 -7.04
CA LEU A 48 -5.93 -4.26 -6.18
C LEU A 48 -6.38 -2.97 -6.88
N SER A 49 -6.27 -2.92 -8.22
CA SER A 49 -6.62 -1.71 -8.98
C SER A 49 -8.09 -1.33 -8.76
N GLY A 50 -8.32 -0.06 -8.42
CA GLY A 50 -9.66 0.46 -8.14
C GLY A 50 -10.34 -0.12 -6.89
N ALA A 51 -9.67 -0.96 -6.09
CA ALA A 51 -10.27 -1.51 -4.88
C ALA A 51 -10.50 -0.43 -3.82
N THR A 52 -11.59 -0.56 -3.05
CA THR A 52 -11.85 0.28 -1.88
C THR A 52 -11.32 -0.41 -0.63
N LEU A 53 -10.28 0.16 -0.02
CA LEU A 53 -9.62 -0.37 1.18
C LEU A 53 -9.87 0.53 2.42
N SER A 54 -10.92 1.33 2.40
CA SER A 54 -11.26 2.22 3.49
C SER A 54 -11.42 1.47 4.81
N ARG A 55 -10.65 1.86 5.84
CA ARG A 55 -10.63 1.20 7.16
C ARG A 55 -10.19 -0.28 7.14
N ALA A 56 -9.65 -0.79 6.05
CA ALA A 56 -9.07 -2.14 6.03
C ALA A 56 -7.85 -2.23 6.96
N ASN A 57 -7.72 -3.35 7.67
CA ASN A 57 -6.55 -3.62 8.48
C ASN A 57 -5.46 -4.29 7.63
N LEU A 58 -4.43 -3.56 7.28
CA LEU A 58 -3.27 -4.03 6.52
C LEU A 58 -2.01 -4.22 7.41
N SER A 59 -2.17 -4.27 8.73
CA SER A 59 -1.03 -4.41 9.66
C SER A 59 -0.22 -5.66 9.34
N GLY A 60 1.08 -5.48 9.02
CA GLY A 60 1.96 -6.59 8.66
C GLY A 60 1.69 -7.23 7.30
N ALA A 61 0.77 -6.69 6.50
CA ALA A 61 0.55 -7.18 5.15
C ALA A 61 1.72 -6.86 4.22
N THR A 62 2.02 -7.77 3.30
CA THR A 62 3.03 -7.58 2.25
C THR A 62 2.34 -7.18 0.95
N LEU A 63 2.73 -6.03 0.38
CA LEU A 63 2.18 -5.49 -0.87
C LEU A 63 3.25 -5.40 -1.99
N TYR A 64 4.27 -6.23 -1.93
CA TYR A 64 5.37 -6.20 -2.88
C TYR A 64 4.89 -6.40 -4.32
N GLY A 65 5.05 -5.36 -5.18
CA GLY A 65 4.63 -5.42 -6.57
C GLY A 65 3.11 -5.50 -6.81
N ALA A 66 2.30 -5.27 -5.77
CA ALA A 66 0.85 -5.19 -5.93
C ALA A 66 0.45 -3.98 -6.79
N ASN A 67 -0.58 -4.15 -7.60
CA ASN A 67 -1.17 -3.05 -8.37
C ASN A 67 -2.28 -2.38 -7.55
N LEU A 68 -2.04 -1.17 -7.10
CA LEU A 68 -2.97 -0.33 -6.33
C LEU A 68 -3.49 0.87 -7.15
N SER A 69 -3.34 0.87 -8.48
CA SER A 69 -3.77 1.98 -9.33
C SER A 69 -5.25 2.29 -9.13
N GLY A 70 -5.57 3.52 -8.72
CA GLY A 70 -6.95 3.95 -8.47
C GLY A 70 -7.61 3.32 -7.24
N ALA A 71 -6.89 2.58 -6.41
CA ALA A 71 -7.44 2.07 -5.17
C ALA A 71 -7.72 3.22 -4.19
N THR A 72 -8.85 3.12 -3.46
CA THR A 72 -9.21 4.07 -2.41
C THR A 72 -8.79 3.52 -1.05
N LEU A 73 -7.86 4.19 -0.42
CA LEU A 73 -7.37 3.89 0.93
C LEU A 73 -7.86 5.03 1.85
N SER A 74 -8.46 4.74 2.99
CA SER A 74 -8.90 5.77 3.95
C SER A 74 -8.32 5.44 5.33
N PHE A 75 -7.16 5.98 5.62
CA PHE A 75 -6.46 5.79 6.90
C PHE A 75 -6.03 7.15 7.48
N LYS A 76 -6.06 7.27 8.80
CA LYS A 76 -5.32 8.35 9.50
C LYS A 76 -3.81 8.15 9.37
N PHE A 77 -3.38 6.92 9.15
CA PHE A 77 -2.02 6.53 8.78
C PHE A 77 -2.08 5.26 7.94
N ALA A 78 -1.11 5.03 7.11
CA ALA A 78 -0.96 3.79 6.34
C ALA A 78 0.41 3.17 6.65
N GLN A 79 0.43 1.87 6.89
CA GLN A 79 1.66 1.12 7.12
C GLN A 79 1.70 -0.09 6.20
N ALA A 80 2.85 -0.31 5.56
CA ALA A 80 3.09 -1.46 4.70
C ALA A 80 4.51 -1.98 4.91
N TYR A 81 4.68 -3.29 4.76
CA TYR A 81 6.01 -3.88 4.65
C TYR A 81 6.34 -4.14 3.19
N LEU A 82 7.22 -3.32 2.63
CA LEU A 82 7.69 -3.42 1.25
C LEU A 82 9.15 -3.85 1.28
N ALA A 83 9.38 -5.15 1.39
CA ALA A 83 10.69 -5.72 1.65
C ALA A 83 11.83 -5.02 0.88
N PRO A 84 12.98 -4.72 1.52
CA PRO A 84 13.32 -5.05 2.91
C PRO A 84 12.89 -4.00 3.95
N TRP A 85 12.17 -2.95 3.58
CA TRP A 85 11.83 -1.84 4.47
C TRP A 85 10.35 -1.76 4.80
N SER A 86 10.06 -1.35 6.04
CA SER A 86 8.74 -0.88 6.43
C SER A 86 8.49 0.53 5.91
N VAL A 87 7.25 0.81 5.55
CA VAL A 87 6.77 2.13 5.15
C VAL A 87 5.67 2.54 6.09
N LEU A 88 5.80 3.71 6.69
CA LEU A 88 4.76 4.36 7.48
C LEU A 88 4.43 5.71 6.82
N VAL A 89 3.18 5.92 6.52
CA VAL A 89 2.67 7.19 5.98
C VAL A 89 1.73 7.80 7.00
N THR A 90 2.02 9.02 7.42
CA THR A 90 1.16 9.87 8.25
C THR A 90 0.79 11.12 7.45
N PRO A 91 -0.12 11.96 7.95
CA PRO A 91 -0.43 13.24 7.32
C PRO A 91 0.77 14.18 7.16
N GLU A 92 1.71 14.11 8.11
CA GLU A 92 2.84 15.04 8.17
C GLU A 92 4.09 14.51 7.49
N TYR A 93 4.33 13.20 7.56
CA TYR A 93 5.56 12.60 7.07
C TYR A 93 5.38 11.18 6.52
N ILE A 94 6.34 10.75 5.72
CA ILE A 94 6.55 9.37 5.33
C ILE A 94 7.87 8.88 5.90
N GLU A 95 7.86 7.68 6.49
CA GLU A 95 9.04 6.99 6.96
C GLU A 95 9.24 5.70 6.17
N ILE A 96 10.43 5.51 5.63
CA ILE A 96 10.82 4.31 4.88
C ILE A 96 12.12 3.78 5.49
N GLY A 97 12.03 2.66 6.18
CA GLY A 97 13.14 2.15 6.98
C GLY A 97 13.57 3.17 8.05
N CYS A 98 14.79 3.72 7.93
CA CYS A 98 15.31 4.74 8.84
C CYS A 98 15.20 6.18 8.29
N GLN A 99 14.62 6.37 7.11
CA GLN A 99 14.48 7.68 6.48
C GLN A 99 13.09 8.24 6.75
N ARG A 100 13.03 9.43 7.37
CA ARG A 100 11.80 10.16 7.65
C ARG A 100 11.88 11.56 7.05
N HIS A 101 10.94 11.88 6.16
CA HIS A 101 10.84 13.21 5.56
C HIS A 101 9.38 13.66 5.50
N PRO A 102 9.13 14.99 5.43
CA PRO A 102 7.81 15.53 5.20
C PRO A 102 7.14 14.89 3.98
N ILE A 103 5.82 14.71 4.04
CA ILE A 103 5.05 14.06 2.97
C ILE A 103 5.23 14.78 1.63
N ASP A 104 5.28 16.12 1.65
CA ASP A 104 5.45 16.93 0.43
C ASP A 104 6.78 16.64 -0.27
N ARG A 105 7.84 16.41 0.50
CA ARG A 105 9.17 16.05 -0.06
C ARG A 105 9.13 14.71 -0.79
N TRP A 106 8.45 13.71 -0.22
CA TRP A 106 8.28 12.42 -0.89
C TRP A 106 7.39 12.53 -2.13
N LEU A 107 6.34 13.36 -2.09
CA LEU A 107 5.48 13.60 -3.24
C LEU A 107 6.24 14.29 -4.38
N ASP A 108 7.13 15.24 -4.06
CA ASP A 108 8.00 15.89 -5.03
C ASP A 108 8.99 14.89 -5.66
N TRP A 109 9.62 14.08 -4.85
CA TRP A 109 10.52 13.02 -5.37
C TRP A 109 9.80 12.02 -6.25
N GLY A 110 8.53 11.74 -5.97
CA GLY A 110 7.72 10.86 -6.80
C GLY A 110 7.36 11.42 -8.17
N ARG A 111 7.32 12.74 -8.31
CA ARG A 111 7.09 13.43 -9.58
C ARG A 111 8.34 13.53 -10.44
N GLN A 112 9.50 13.44 -9.83
CA GLN A 112 10.79 13.49 -10.51
C GLN A 112 11.22 12.06 -10.88
N ASP A 113 11.76 11.88 -12.07
CA ASP A 113 12.21 10.55 -12.50
C ASP A 113 13.47 10.10 -11.76
N ASP A 114 14.30 11.03 -11.30
CA ASP A 114 15.52 10.72 -10.53
C ASP A 114 15.97 11.94 -9.69
N PRO A 115 15.40 12.16 -8.50
CA PRO A 115 15.82 13.29 -7.65
C PRO A 115 17.29 13.13 -7.17
N GLU A 116 18.07 14.21 -7.19
CA GLU A 116 19.47 14.22 -6.75
C GLU A 116 19.66 13.64 -5.34
N GLU A 117 18.69 13.89 -4.45
CA GLU A 117 18.73 13.40 -3.07
C GLU A 117 18.52 11.89 -2.98
N ILE A 118 17.78 11.28 -3.92
CA ILE A 118 17.67 9.83 -4.06
C ILE A 118 18.93 9.25 -4.71
N HIS A 119 19.64 10.01 -5.54
CA HIS A 119 20.97 9.63 -6.05
C HIS A 119 22.00 9.44 -4.92
N ALA A 120 21.92 10.24 -3.87
CA ALA A 120 22.79 10.10 -2.71
C ALA A 120 22.48 8.85 -1.88
N MET A 121 21.32 8.23 -2.10
CA MET A 121 20.97 6.96 -1.48
C MET A 121 21.77 5.82 -2.10
N HIS A 122 22.06 4.81 -1.27
CA HIS A 122 22.70 3.59 -1.73
C HIS A 122 21.92 2.99 -2.93
N SER A 123 22.62 2.43 -3.93
CA SER A 123 22.01 1.92 -5.17
C SER A 123 20.81 0.97 -4.97
N LYS A 124 20.84 0.18 -3.89
CA LYS A 124 19.71 -0.69 -3.49
C LYS A 124 18.48 0.10 -3.06
N ALA A 125 18.67 1.24 -2.38
CA ALA A 125 17.57 2.09 -1.93
C ALA A 125 16.88 2.78 -3.11
N ARG A 126 17.66 3.25 -4.09
CA ARG A 126 17.14 3.83 -5.33
C ARG A 126 16.35 2.82 -6.17
N ALA A 127 16.89 1.61 -6.37
CA ALA A 127 16.19 0.55 -7.09
C ALA A 127 14.88 0.17 -6.39
N TRP A 128 14.88 0.13 -5.06
CA TRP A 128 13.68 -0.11 -4.27
C TRP A 128 12.66 1.02 -4.44
N TRP A 129 13.09 2.30 -4.32
CA TRP A 129 12.21 3.46 -4.53
C TRP A 129 11.54 3.42 -5.91
N ASN A 130 12.31 3.26 -6.97
CA ASN A 130 11.78 3.20 -8.34
C ASN A 130 10.75 2.09 -8.53
N ARG A 131 10.87 1.00 -7.78
CA ARG A 131 9.93 -0.12 -7.84
C ARG A 131 8.66 0.12 -7.03
N HIS A 132 8.73 0.85 -5.92
CA HIS A 132 7.65 0.97 -4.96
C HIS A 132 7.04 2.38 -4.88
N LYS A 133 7.63 3.39 -5.54
CA LYS A 133 7.18 4.78 -5.45
C LYS A 133 5.68 4.95 -5.72
N SER A 134 5.12 4.24 -6.67
CA SER A 134 3.69 4.32 -6.99
C SER A 134 2.80 3.89 -5.81
N ILE A 135 3.20 2.86 -5.07
CA ILE A 135 2.47 2.38 -3.89
C ILE A 135 2.58 3.42 -2.76
N VAL A 136 3.82 3.87 -2.48
CA VAL A 136 4.07 4.87 -1.41
C VAL A 136 3.31 6.17 -1.70
N LEU A 137 3.30 6.61 -2.95
CA LEU A 137 2.59 7.84 -3.35
C LEU A 137 1.08 7.67 -3.28
N ALA A 138 0.53 6.51 -3.66
CA ALA A 138 -0.89 6.23 -3.50
C ALA A 138 -1.30 6.25 -2.03
N MET A 139 -0.50 5.65 -1.13
CA MET A 139 -0.71 5.74 0.31
C MET A 139 -0.68 7.20 0.80
N ALA A 140 0.32 7.97 0.37
CA ALA A 140 0.49 9.36 0.75
C ALA A 140 -0.68 10.26 0.31
N GLN A 141 -1.10 10.13 -0.94
CA GLN A 141 -2.25 10.87 -1.47
C GLN A 141 -3.53 10.57 -0.70
N THR A 142 -3.73 9.31 -0.34
CA THR A 142 -4.92 8.89 0.39
C THR A 142 -4.94 9.41 1.82
N VAL A 143 -3.82 9.36 2.53
CA VAL A 143 -3.71 9.92 3.88
C VAL A 143 -4.01 11.42 3.85
N ARG A 144 -3.51 12.14 2.84
CA ARG A 144 -3.72 13.58 2.69
C ARG A 144 -5.16 13.95 2.31
N LEU A 145 -5.82 13.17 1.46
CA LEU A 145 -7.21 13.40 1.08
C LEU A 145 -8.16 13.24 2.27
N ASN A 146 -7.83 12.36 3.22
CA ASN A 146 -8.64 12.17 4.43
C ASN A 146 -8.54 13.32 5.43
N GLU A 147 -7.47 14.14 5.39
CA GLU A 147 -7.37 15.36 6.20
C GLU A 147 -8.22 16.50 5.64
N SER A 148 -8.31 16.61 4.32
CA SER A 148 -9.10 17.65 3.67
C SER A 148 -10.61 17.42 3.79
N HIS A 149 -11.04 16.21 4.16
CA HIS A 149 -12.41 15.83 4.45
C HIS A 149 -12.44 15.01 5.75
N PRO A 150 -12.37 15.67 6.93
CA PRO A 150 -12.62 14.96 8.17
C PRO A 150 -14.00 14.32 8.05
N ILE A 151 -14.04 13.00 8.22
CA ILE A 151 -15.31 12.27 8.27
C ILE A 151 -16.04 12.78 9.52
N ASP A 152 -16.92 13.78 9.34
CA ASP A 152 -17.87 14.22 10.34
C ASP A 152 -18.76 13.02 10.68
N GLY A 153 -18.50 12.39 11.79
CA GLY A 153 -19.22 11.19 12.20
C GLY A 153 -18.88 10.67 13.58
N GLU A 154 -18.53 11.55 14.52
CA GLU A 154 -18.85 11.31 15.92
C GLU A 154 -20.18 12.00 16.21
N GLY A 155 -21.24 11.41 15.70
CA GLY A 155 -22.61 11.68 16.11
C GLY A 155 -22.89 11.01 17.45
N LYS A 156 -23.10 11.84 18.45
CA LYS A 156 -23.72 11.70 19.76
C LYS A 156 -24.39 10.35 20.09
#